data_eeeaac5bf2a939bf761e72ce0ec099de
#
_entry.id   eeeaac5bf2a939bf761e72ce0ec099de
#
_cell.length_a   1.000
_cell.length_b   1.000
_cell.length_c   1.000
_cell.angle_alpha   90.00
_cell.angle_beta   90.00
_cell.angle_gamma   90.00
#
_symmetry.space_group_name_H-M   'P 1'
#
loop_
_entity.id
_entity.type
_entity.pdbx_description
1 polymer ?
#
loop_
_entity_poly.entity_id
_entity_poly.type
_entity_poly.pdbx_seq_one_letter_code
_entity_poly.pdbx_strand_id
1 'polypeptide(L)'
;MARSGHTAWITERARALGFDLCGVARAERFAELEQYSEWLARGYAGEMRYLKDDRRREPGLVLENLQSVIVCALNYNTDYPYSTEAAAGASREGPRGWISRYAWGADYHEVMWEKLNALSAEMKERFPQPFAARAYADTGPIAERVFAKHAGLGWVGKNTLLLNENLGSWLFLGVILTSVELEPSVHPGGAPPPDLCGNCRQCLDACPTGALIEPYVLDARRCVSYLTIELRGSIPEQFREPMGWQIYGCDICQDVCPYNRRAPASKVPQFEPRPFPKGESLYRPSLERIAEMSEEEFREVFRGSAVKRAKWAGMVRNACVALGNSLSQLDAVERRRASELLTRLAGSTISTIAESAQWALSRIE
;
A
#
# COMPACT_ATOMS: atom_id res chain seq x y z
N MET A 1 24.49 29.36 5.44
CA MET A 1 23.03 29.64 5.27
C MET A 1 22.33 29.31 6.56
N ALA A 2 21.26 30.06 6.89
CA ALA A 2 20.42 29.71 8.05
C ALA A 2 19.72 28.36 7.81
N ARG A 3 19.40 27.60 8.88
CA ARG A 3 18.71 26.29 8.81
C ARG A 3 17.43 26.33 7.95
N SER A 4 16.69 27.44 8.01
CA SER A 4 15.51 27.70 7.19
C SER A 4 15.81 27.74 5.67
N GLY A 5 16.96 28.28 5.28
CA GLY A 5 17.39 28.31 3.89
C GLY A 5 17.70 26.92 3.33
N HIS A 6 18.17 26.00 4.17
CA HIS A 6 18.41 24.61 3.76
C HIS A 6 17.10 23.86 3.53
N THR A 7 16.13 23.98 4.43
CA THR A 7 14.81 23.34 4.30
C THR A 7 14.07 23.84 3.07
N ALA A 8 14.05 25.15 2.82
CA ALA A 8 13.41 25.73 1.64
C ALA A 8 14.03 25.18 0.35
N TRP A 9 15.37 25.15 0.28
CA TRP A 9 16.08 24.61 -0.89
C TRP A 9 15.77 23.12 -1.10
N ILE A 10 15.77 22.28 -0.04
CA ILE A 10 15.43 20.85 -0.11
C ILE A 10 14.02 20.66 -0.69
N THR A 11 13.06 21.43 -0.17
CA THR A 11 11.66 21.36 -0.62
C THR A 11 11.53 21.76 -2.10
N GLU A 12 12.23 22.80 -2.55
CA GLU A 12 12.25 23.22 -3.94
C GLU A 12 12.88 22.17 -4.84
N ARG A 13 14.02 21.58 -4.42
CA ARG A 13 14.70 20.54 -5.21
C ARG A 13 13.89 19.26 -5.30
N ALA A 14 13.25 18.83 -4.20
CA ALA A 14 12.36 17.68 -4.22
C ALA A 14 11.22 17.88 -5.25
N ARG A 15 10.61 19.06 -5.30
CA ARG A 15 9.60 19.40 -6.32
C ARG A 15 10.18 19.35 -7.74
N ALA A 16 11.37 19.89 -7.95
CA ALA A 16 12.04 19.86 -9.26
C ALA A 16 12.38 18.42 -9.71
N LEU A 17 12.66 17.52 -8.75
CA LEU A 17 12.84 16.08 -9.00
C LEU A 17 11.50 15.34 -9.20
N GLY A 18 10.37 16.06 -9.11
CA GLY A 18 9.04 15.56 -9.41
C GLY A 18 8.32 14.90 -8.22
N PHE A 19 8.73 15.18 -6.97
CA PHE A 19 7.89 14.86 -5.81
C PHE A 19 6.71 15.82 -5.70
N ASP A 20 5.54 15.30 -5.36
CA ASP A 20 4.34 16.11 -5.16
C ASP A 20 4.38 16.87 -3.83
N LEU A 21 4.93 16.22 -2.78
CA LEU A 21 5.09 16.83 -1.45
C LEU A 21 6.51 16.57 -0.94
N CYS A 22 7.03 17.54 -0.18
CA CYS A 22 8.24 17.39 0.59
C CYS A 22 8.17 18.26 1.85
N GLY A 23 8.62 17.72 2.97
CA GLY A 23 8.75 18.44 4.23
C GLY A 23 9.81 17.81 5.12
N VAL A 24 10.09 18.47 6.22
CA VAL A 24 11.12 18.07 7.18
C VAL A 24 10.50 17.93 8.57
N ALA A 25 10.76 16.83 9.24
CA ALA A 25 10.45 16.62 10.65
C ALA A 25 11.75 16.55 11.47
N ARG A 26 11.66 16.88 12.75
CA ARG A 26 12.75 16.58 13.71
C ARG A 26 12.84 15.09 13.90
N ALA A 27 14.05 14.60 14.16
CA ALA A 27 14.31 13.20 14.49
C ALA A 27 14.08 12.97 15.99
N GLU A 28 12.83 13.08 16.41
CA GLU A 28 12.43 12.90 17.80
C GLU A 28 11.43 11.76 17.97
N ARG A 29 11.17 11.36 19.21
CA ARG A 29 10.20 10.32 19.55
C ARG A 29 8.82 10.95 19.69
N PHE A 30 7.94 10.67 18.73
CA PHE A 30 6.56 11.15 18.74
C PHE A 30 5.64 10.20 19.53
N ALA A 31 4.57 10.72 20.09
CA ALA A 31 3.61 9.94 20.89
C ALA A 31 2.98 8.76 20.11
N GLU A 32 2.83 8.89 18.80
CA GLU A 32 2.34 7.81 17.93
C GLU A 32 3.23 6.56 17.96
N LEU A 33 4.53 6.73 18.22
CA LEU A 33 5.47 5.60 18.33
C LEU A 33 5.27 4.79 19.64
N GLU A 34 4.70 5.40 20.68
CA GLU A 34 4.30 4.69 21.90
C GLU A 34 3.04 3.84 21.66
N GLN A 35 2.04 4.41 20.98
CA GLN A 35 0.83 3.69 20.57
C GLN A 35 1.15 2.47 19.67
N TYR A 36 2.20 2.58 18.86
CA TYR A 36 2.68 1.48 18.04
C TYR A 36 3.15 0.27 18.88
N SER A 37 3.76 0.50 20.04
CA SER A 37 4.17 -0.58 20.96
C SER A 37 2.97 -1.33 21.52
N GLU A 38 1.91 -0.61 21.89
CA GLU A 38 0.65 -1.21 22.36
C GLU A 38 -0.03 -2.03 21.24
N TRP A 39 -0.07 -1.50 20.03
CA TRP A 39 -0.60 -2.18 18.85
C TRP A 39 0.12 -3.52 18.58
N LEU A 40 1.46 -3.54 18.70
CA LEU A 40 2.26 -4.77 18.60
C LEU A 40 1.93 -5.76 19.73
N ALA A 41 1.78 -5.27 20.97
CA ALA A 41 1.47 -6.09 22.12
C ALA A 41 0.09 -6.78 22.01
N ARG A 42 -0.88 -6.12 21.36
CA ARG A 42 -2.20 -6.69 21.02
C ARG A 42 -2.14 -7.76 19.90
N GLY A 43 -0.97 -7.99 19.31
CA GLY A 43 -0.77 -8.96 18.23
C GLY A 43 -1.39 -8.55 16.89
N TYR A 44 -1.74 -7.30 16.71
CA TYR A 44 -2.42 -6.79 15.51
C TYR A 44 -1.53 -6.80 14.25
N ALA A 45 -0.22 -6.97 14.40
CA ALA A 45 0.72 -7.13 13.29
C ALA A 45 0.61 -8.48 12.56
N GLY A 46 -0.06 -9.48 13.13
CA GLY A 46 -0.09 -10.82 12.56
C GLY A 46 1.31 -11.41 12.36
N GLU A 47 1.58 -11.97 11.19
CA GLU A 47 2.86 -12.61 10.85
C GLU A 47 3.97 -11.63 10.41
N MET A 48 3.70 -10.34 10.38
CA MET A 48 4.64 -9.30 9.93
C MET A 48 5.74 -9.03 10.99
N ARG A 49 6.65 -10.00 11.17
CA ARG A 49 7.72 -9.95 12.19
C ARG A 49 8.65 -8.74 12.04
N TYR A 50 8.83 -8.24 10.81
CA TYR A 50 9.66 -7.06 10.53
C TYR A 50 9.12 -5.78 11.19
N LEU A 51 7.85 -5.76 11.59
CA LEU A 51 7.27 -4.65 12.34
C LEU A 51 7.72 -4.61 13.80
N LYS A 52 8.33 -5.69 14.32
CA LYS A 52 8.85 -5.75 15.70
C LYS A 52 10.25 -5.15 15.86
N ASP A 53 10.84 -4.63 14.77
CA ASP A 53 12.17 -4.01 14.79
C ASP A 53 12.12 -2.71 15.62
N ASP A 54 12.93 -2.66 16.68
CA ASP A 54 12.98 -1.54 17.62
C ASP A 54 13.37 -0.21 16.96
N ARG A 55 14.12 -0.27 15.87
CA ARG A 55 14.49 0.92 15.09
C ARG A 55 13.27 1.71 14.58
N ARG A 56 12.12 1.05 14.43
CA ARG A 56 10.85 1.73 14.05
C ARG A 56 10.35 2.69 15.13
N ARG A 57 10.71 2.43 16.38
CA ARG A 57 10.33 3.24 17.54
C ARG A 57 11.44 4.19 17.97
N GLU A 58 12.67 3.82 17.66
CA GLU A 58 13.90 4.56 18.04
C GLU A 58 14.69 4.93 16.78
N PRO A 59 14.27 5.99 16.05
CA PRO A 59 14.87 6.34 14.76
C PRO A 59 16.37 6.63 14.86
N GLY A 60 16.86 7.06 16.03
CA GLY A 60 18.28 7.24 16.30
C GLY A 60 19.13 5.96 16.17
N LEU A 61 18.51 4.77 16.27
CA LEU A 61 19.19 3.49 16.03
C LEU A 61 19.40 3.20 14.52
N VAL A 62 18.74 3.95 13.63
CA VAL A 62 18.85 3.75 12.19
C VAL A 62 20.04 4.50 11.60
N LEU A 63 20.32 5.68 12.11
CA LEU A 63 21.42 6.54 11.67
C LEU A 63 22.02 7.23 12.90
N GLU A 64 23.34 7.09 13.07
CA GLU A 64 24.09 7.79 14.12
C GLU A 64 23.99 9.30 13.94
N ASN A 65 23.85 10.02 15.06
CA ASN A 65 23.66 11.49 15.08
C ASN A 65 22.49 11.99 14.21
N LEU A 66 21.45 11.19 14.07
CA LEU A 66 20.23 11.58 13.34
C LEU A 66 19.63 12.87 13.95
N GLN A 67 19.44 13.91 13.12
CA GLN A 67 18.89 15.21 13.52
C GLN A 67 17.54 15.50 12.84
N SER A 68 17.41 15.13 11.57
CA SER A 68 16.23 15.44 10.78
C SER A 68 15.81 14.29 9.88
N VAL A 69 14.52 14.23 9.60
CA VAL A 69 13.91 13.31 8.63
C VAL A 69 13.22 14.14 7.55
N ILE A 70 13.76 14.08 6.34
CA ILE A 70 13.12 14.65 5.16
C ILE A 70 12.12 13.62 4.65
N VAL A 71 10.86 14.02 4.47
CA VAL A 71 9.81 13.16 3.97
C VAL A 71 9.34 13.67 2.62
N CYS A 72 9.33 12.79 1.62
CA CYS A 72 8.85 13.07 0.28
C CYS A 72 7.66 12.16 -0.04
N ALA A 73 6.72 12.66 -0.86
CA ALA A 73 5.60 11.88 -1.32
C ALA A 73 5.38 12.01 -2.82
N LEU A 74 4.95 10.90 -3.45
CA LEU A 74 4.48 10.84 -4.83
C LEU A 74 3.03 10.38 -4.86
N ASN A 75 2.20 11.09 -5.61
CA ASN A 75 0.83 10.69 -5.90
C ASN A 75 0.83 9.51 -6.90
N TYR A 76 0.08 8.44 -6.59
CA TYR A 76 -0.11 7.29 -7.48
C TYR A 76 -1.57 7.09 -7.93
N ASN A 77 -2.43 8.08 -7.68
CA ASN A 77 -3.80 8.02 -8.19
C ASN A 77 -3.82 7.94 -9.73
N THR A 78 -4.84 7.33 -10.28
CA THR A 78 -5.07 7.24 -11.74
C THR A 78 -6.54 7.55 -12.05
N ASP A 79 -6.86 7.83 -13.31
CA ASP A 79 -8.23 8.13 -13.75
C ASP A 79 -9.12 6.88 -13.89
N TYR A 80 -8.61 5.69 -13.57
CA TYR A 80 -9.40 4.47 -13.58
C TYR A 80 -10.43 4.45 -12.44
N PRO A 81 -11.60 3.82 -12.64
CA PRO A 81 -12.62 3.67 -11.59
C PRO A 81 -12.09 3.04 -10.30
N TYR A 82 -12.70 3.38 -9.18
CA TYR A 82 -12.40 2.78 -7.89
C TYR A 82 -12.91 1.34 -7.77
N SER A 83 -12.39 0.58 -6.83
CA SER A 83 -12.83 -0.81 -6.60
C SER A 83 -14.31 -0.88 -6.20
N THR A 84 -14.79 0.14 -5.54
CA THR A 84 -16.20 0.28 -5.12
C THR A 84 -17.14 0.72 -6.25
N GLU A 85 -16.62 1.24 -7.34
CA GLU A 85 -17.37 1.70 -8.52
C GLU A 85 -17.32 0.69 -9.66
N ALA A 86 -16.19 -0.02 -9.78
CA ALA A 86 -16.05 -1.05 -10.79
C ALA A 86 -17.01 -2.20 -10.48
N ALA A 87 -17.81 -2.61 -11.47
CA ALA A 87 -18.74 -3.73 -11.29
C ALA A 87 -17.98 -4.98 -10.80
N ALA A 88 -18.38 -5.50 -9.64
CA ALA A 88 -17.80 -6.70 -9.10
C ALA A 88 -17.99 -7.87 -10.09
N GLY A 89 -16.90 -8.54 -10.44
CA GLY A 89 -16.90 -9.86 -11.08
C GLY A 89 -17.35 -9.96 -12.54
N ALA A 90 -18.47 -9.42 -12.92
CA ALA A 90 -19.06 -9.64 -14.24
C ALA A 90 -18.60 -8.62 -15.28
N SER A 91 -17.68 -9.03 -16.14
CA SER A 91 -17.51 -8.39 -17.45
C SER A 91 -17.94 -9.39 -18.52
N ARG A 92 -18.27 -8.94 -19.74
CA ARG A 92 -18.50 -9.83 -20.90
C ARG A 92 -17.27 -10.71 -21.24
N GLU A 93 -16.16 -10.51 -20.54
CA GLU A 93 -14.86 -11.17 -20.75
C GLU A 93 -14.49 -12.12 -19.60
N GLY A 94 -15.44 -12.47 -18.71
CA GLY A 94 -15.24 -13.39 -17.59
C GLY A 94 -14.92 -12.72 -16.25
N PRO A 95 -14.66 -13.51 -15.20
CA PRO A 95 -14.48 -13.01 -13.84
C PRO A 95 -13.15 -12.26 -13.69
N ARG A 96 -13.21 -11.05 -13.10
CA ARG A 96 -12.08 -10.15 -12.94
C ARG A 96 -11.71 -9.97 -11.48
N GLY A 97 -10.39 -9.94 -11.18
CA GLY A 97 -9.87 -9.66 -9.86
C GLY A 97 -9.47 -8.20 -9.67
N TRP A 98 -9.35 -7.77 -8.42
CA TRP A 98 -8.81 -6.47 -8.07
C TRP A 98 -7.40 -6.60 -7.50
N ILE A 99 -6.46 -5.92 -8.12
CA ILE A 99 -5.15 -5.59 -7.57
C ILE A 99 -5.25 -4.16 -7.06
N SER A 100 -4.79 -3.90 -5.83
CA SER A 100 -4.77 -2.55 -5.27
C SER A 100 -4.00 -1.59 -6.19
N ARG A 101 -4.53 -0.39 -6.36
CA ARG A 101 -4.08 0.65 -7.29
C ARG A 101 -2.58 0.91 -7.23
N TYR A 102 -1.99 0.88 -6.03
CA TYR A 102 -0.56 1.12 -5.84
C TYR A 102 0.36 0.12 -6.54
N ALA A 103 -0.16 -1.05 -6.90
CA ALA A 103 0.61 -2.14 -7.49
C ALA A 103 0.35 -2.35 -9.00
N TRP A 104 -0.39 -1.45 -9.65
CA TRP A 104 -0.67 -1.58 -11.09
C TRP A 104 0.53 -1.26 -11.95
N GLY A 105 1.34 -0.29 -11.56
CA GLY A 105 2.47 0.21 -12.32
C GLY A 105 3.80 -0.50 -12.03
N ALA A 106 4.89 0.21 -12.27
CA ALA A 106 6.23 -0.20 -11.90
C ALA A 106 6.36 -0.35 -10.37
N ASP A 107 7.39 -1.04 -9.93
CA ASP A 107 7.72 -1.14 -8.51
C ASP A 107 8.04 0.27 -7.96
N TYR A 108 7.14 0.80 -7.14
CA TYR A 108 7.27 2.17 -6.60
C TYR A 108 8.53 2.37 -5.76
N HIS A 109 9.08 1.30 -5.17
CA HIS A 109 10.33 1.40 -4.44
C HIS A 109 11.46 1.92 -5.33
N GLU A 110 11.57 1.41 -6.56
CA GLU A 110 12.60 1.82 -7.51
C GLU A 110 12.42 3.28 -7.93
N VAL A 111 11.18 3.68 -8.24
CA VAL A 111 10.86 5.07 -8.62
C VAL A 111 11.16 6.05 -7.47
N MET A 112 10.80 5.67 -6.24
CA MET A 112 11.07 6.50 -5.06
C MET A 112 12.56 6.58 -4.77
N TRP A 113 13.29 5.45 -4.79
CA TRP A 113 14.72 5.42 -4.50
C TRP A 113 15.56 6.22 -5.49
N GLU A 114 15.25 6.15 -6.78
CA GLU A 114 15.92 6.97 -7.79
C GLU A 114 15.86 8.46 -7.42
N LYS A 115 14.66 8.96 -7.13
CA LYS A 115 14.45 10.37 -6.78
C LYS A 115 15.04 10.76 -5.42
N LEU A 116 14.91 9.91 -4.40
CA LEU A 116 15.48 10.17 -3.07
C LEU A 116 17.01 10.18 -3.10
N ASN A 117 17.63 9.28 -3.87
CA ASN A 117 19.06 9.23 -4.04
C ASN A 117 19.59 10.45 -4.82
N ALA A 118 18.85 10.90 -5.84
CA ALA A 118 19.18 12.13 -6.57
C ALA A 118 19.15 13.34 -5.63
N LEU A 119 18.09 13.49 -4.81
CA LEU A 119 18.00 14.57 -3.83
C LEU A 119 19.16 14.49 -2.81
N SER A 120 19.46 13.29 -2.31
CA SER A 120 20.57 13.08 -1.36
C SER A 120 21.94 13.43 -1.97
N ALA A 121 22.16 13.13 -3.25
CA ALA A 121 23.39 13.49 -3.97
C ALA A 121 23.53 15.02 -4.11
N GLU A 122 22.48 15.71 -4.52
CA GLU A 122 22.48 17.17 -4.63
C GLU A 122 22.67 17.86 -3.27
N MET A 123 22.12 17.28 -2.19
CA MET A 123 22.39 17.76 -0.83
C MET A 123 23.87 17.66 -0.48
N LYS A 124 24.56 16.55 -0.86
CA LYS A 124 26.00 16.37 -0.60
C LYS A 124 26.87 17.38 -1.35
N GLU A 125 26.47 17.76 -2.55
CA GLU A 125 27.16 18.81 -3.33
C GLU A 125 26.91 20.21 -2.77
N ARG A 126 25.70 20.44 -2.24
CA ARG A 126 25.27 21.77 -1.78
C ARG A 126 25.73 22.13 -0.38
N PHE A 127 25.80 21.16 0.51
CA PHE A 127 26.10 21.43 1.91
C PHE A 127 27.60 21.33 2.16
N PRO A 128 28.21 22.38 2.80
CA PRO A 128 29.66 22.52 2.87
C PRO A 128 30.34 21.54 3.82
N GLN A 129 29.57 20.95 4.76
CA GLN A 129 30.11 20.03 5.75
C GLN A 129 29.69 18.59 5.41
N PRO A 130 30.57 17.60 5.59
CA PRO A 130 30.18 16.20 5.47
C PRO A 130 29.03 15.84 6.43
N PHE A 131 28.07 15.08 5.97
CA PHE A 131 26.97 14.58 6.78
C PHE A 131 26.60 13.14 6.38
N ALA A 132 25.95 12.44 7.32
CA ALA A 132 25.37 11.15 7.04
C ALA A 132 23.93 11.31 6.50
N ALA A 133 23.58 10.52 5.49
CA ALA A 133 22.21 10.42 4.98
C ALA A 133 21.89 9.00 4.56
N ARG A 134 20.63 8.58 4.77
CA ARG A 134 20.12 7.26 4.37
C ARG A 134 18.69 7.37 3.89
N ALA A 135 18.45 6.93 2.65
CA ALA A 135 17.14 6.97 2.02
C ALA A 135 16.39 5.64 2.20
N TYR A 136 15.08 5.71 2.43
CA TYR A 136 14.16 4.57 2.47
C TYR A 136 12.85 4.89 1.79
N ALA A 137 12.24 3.87 1.20
CA ALA A 137 10.86 3.86 0.73
C ALA A 137 10.23 2.53 1.18
N ASP A 138 9.32 2.57 2.14
CA ASP A 138 8.59 1.44 2.74
C ASP A 138 9.47 0.35 3.41
N THR A 139 10.61 0.01 2.83
CA THR A 139 11.47 -1.08 3.29
C THR A 139 12.35 -0.72 4.49
N GLY A 140 12.41 0.54 4.89
CA GLY A 140 13.18 1.02 6.04
C GLY A 140 12.52 0.72 7.39
N PRO A 141 13.33 0.56 8.45
CA PRO A 141 12.81 0.39 9.79
C PRO A 141 12.43 1.75 10.40
N ILE A 142 11.49 2.46 9.77
CA ILE A 142 11.01 3.77 10.20
C ILE A 142 9.50 3.89 10.01
N ALA A 143 8.83 4.64 10.88
CA ALA A 143 7.41 4.90 10.80
C ALA A 143 7.11 6.11 9.88
N GLU A 144 7.23 5.93 8.56
CA GLU A 144 7.18 7.00 7.56
C GLU A 144 5.94 7.90 7.69
N ARG A 145 4.76 7.32 7.96
CA ARG A 145 3.50 8.07 8.12
C ARG A 145 3.52 9.03 9.33
N VAL A 146 4.19 8.63 10.41
CA VAL A 146 4.36 9.48 11.61
C VAL A 146 5.22 10.67 11.22
N PHE A 147 6.40 10.44 10.62
CA PHE A 147 7.27 11.53 10.19
C PHE A 147 6.63 12.40 9.11
N ALA A 148 5.83 11.84 8.20
CA ALA A 148 5.09 12.61 7.19
C ALA A 148 4.09 13.59 7.83
N LYS A 149 3.36 13.17 8.88
CA LYS A 149 2.49 14.03 9.67
C LYS A 149 3.29 15.19 10.30
N HIS A 150 4.39 14.88 10.97
CA HIS A 150 5.22 15.87 11.65
C HIS A 150 6.10 16.72 10.70
N ALA A 151 6.28 16.27 9.46
CA ALA A 151 6.85 17.06 8.36
C ALA A 151 5.82 17.98 7.67
N GLY A 152 4.57 18.01 8.14
CA GLY A 152 3.53 18.88 7.61
C GLY A 152 2.89 18.43 6.30
N LEU A 153 3.04 17.15 5.89
CA LEU A 153 2.49 16.67 4.62
C LEU A 153 0.97 16.40 4.70
N GLY A 154 0.43 16.26 5.89
CA GLY A 154 -0.97 15.96 6.12
C GLY A 154 -1.19 15.33 7.49
N TRP A 155 -2.32 14.69 7.71
CA TRP A 155 -2.66 14.01 8.97
C TRP A 155 -2.82 12.49 8.76
N VAL A 156 -2.72 11.73 9.84
CA VAL A 156 -3.07 10.30 9.81
C VAL A 156 -4.58 10.18 10.00
N GLY A 157 -5.27 9.66 8.98
CA GLY A 157 -6.71 9.51 9.02
C GLY A 157 -7.19 8.30 9.83
N LYS A 158 -8.52 8.21 10.04
CA LYS A 158 -9.15 7.09 10.76
C LYS A 158 -8.90 5.72 10.12
N ASN A 159 -8.58 5.69 8.83
CA ASN A 159 -8.13 4.49 8.10
C ASN A 159 -6.63 4.18 8.25
N THR A 160 -5.93 4.87 9.13
CA THR A 160 -4.49 4.75 9.42
C THR A 160 -3.54 5.15 8.29
N LEU A 161 -4.03 5.76 7.23
CA LEU A 161 -3.22 6.28 6.13
C LEU A 161 -2.92 7.77 6.29
N LEU A 162 -1.82 8.23 5.68
CA LEU A 162 -1.59 9.66 5.55
C LEU A 162 -2.62 10.25 4.58
N LEU A 163 -3.27 11.33 4.98
CA LEU A 163 -4.21 12.12 4.18
C LEU A 163 -3.66 13.51 3.96
N ASN A 164 -3.76 14.00 2.73
CA ASN A 164 -3.49 15.39 2.35
C ASN A 164 -4.78 16.02 1.81
N GLU A 165 -5.03 17.28 2.11
CA GLU A 165 -6.26 17.97 1.69
C GLU A 165 -6.47 17.98 0.17
N ASN A 166 -5.38 18.10 -0.60
CA ASN A 166 -5.41 18.27 -2.05
C ASN A 166 -5.14 16.97 -2.83
N LEU A 167 -4.40 16.02 -2.23
CA LEU A 167 -3.92 14.80 -2.91
C LEU A 167 -4.60 13.54 -2.37
N GLY A 168 -5.42 13.65 -1.32
CA GLY A 168 -6.01 12.49 -0.67
C GLY A 168 -4.96 11.60 0.00
N SER A 169 -5.16 10.28 -0.05
CA SER A 169 -4.26 9.28 0.55
C SER A 169 -3.54 8.41 -0.49
N TRP A 170 -3.68 8.69 -1.77
CA TRP A 170 -2.99 7.97 -2.85
C TRP A 170 -1.51 8.38 -2.94
N LEU A 171 -0.77 8.21 -1.85
CA LEU A 171 0.58 8.72 -1.67
C LEU A 171 1.56 7.62 -1.33
N PHE A 172 2.60 7.44 -2.16
CA PHE A 172 3.81 6.76 -1.77
C PHE A 172 4.65 7.68 -0.92
N LEU A 173 5.23 7.15 0.15
CA LEU A 173 6.11 7.88 1.04
C LEU A 173 7.55 7.39 0.89
N GLY A 174 8.48 8.31 1.05
CA GLY A 174 9.88 7.99 1.18
C GLY A 174 10.57 9.00 2.08
N VAL A 175 11.63 8.58 2.72
CA VAL A 175 12.34 9.39 3.71
C VAL A 175 13.83 9.43 3.43
N ILE A 176 14.46 10.56 3.76
CA ILE A 176 15.90 10.68 3.92
C ILE A 176 16.18 11.04 5.37
N LEU A 177 16.77 10.10 6.12
CA LEU A 177 17.30 10.34 7.44
C LEU A 177 18.65 11.06 7.30
N THR A 178 18.88 12.12 8.07
CA THR A 178 20.13 12.89 7.94
C THR A 178 20.64 13.41 9.29
N SER A 179 21.96 13.46 9.40
CA SER A 179 22.63 14.13 10.53
C SER A 179 22.67 15.66 10.40
N VAL A 180 22.15 16.21 9.31
CA VAL A 180 22.01 17.66 9.17
C VAL A 180 20.83 18.13 10.01
N GLU A 181 21.05 19.15 10.84
CA GLU A 181 19.99 19.83 11.57
C GLU A 181 19.28 20.82 10.63
N LEU A 182 18.02 20.52 10.31
CA LEU A 182 17.17 21.31 9.43
C LEU A 182 16.04 21.96 10.21
N GLU A 183 15.54 23.09 9.71
CA GLU A 183 14.33 23.70 10.26
C GLU A 183 13.11 22.84 9.89
N PRO A 184 12.28 22.39 10.86
CA PRO A 184 11.10 21.61 10.55
C PRO A 184 10.12 22.39 9.68
N SER A 185 9.46 21.69 8.75
CA SER A 185 8.36 22.25 7.99
C SER A 185 7.13 22.41 8.85
N VAL A 186 6.39 23.51 8.65
CA VAL A 186 5.15 23.78 9.36
C VAL A 186 3.98 23.78 8.38
N HIS A 187 2.99 22.96 8.66
CA HIS A 187 1.74 22.96 7.90
C HIS A 187 0.99 24.30 8.14
N PRO A 188 0.35 24.90 7.10
CA PRO A 188 -0.39 26.17 7.28
C PRO A 188 -1.45 26.12 8.37
N GLY A 189 -2.04 24.96 8.64
CA GLY A 189 -3.01 24.73 9.72
C GLY A 189 -2.43 24.46 11.10
N GLY A 190 -1.10 24.52 11.25
CA GLY A 190 -0.39 24.28 12.52
C GLY A 190 0.52 23.05 12.50
N ALA A 191 1.23 22.81 13.60
CA ALA A 191 2.15 21.68 13.78
C ALA A 191 1.79 20.90 15.05
N PRO A 192 1.33 19.64 14.97
CA PRO A 192 1.05 18.87 13.73
C PRO A 192 -0.18 19.39 12.96
N PRO A 193 -0.36 18.99 11.68
CA PRO A 193 -1.57 19.31 10.93
C PRO A 193 -2.83 18.85 11.64
N PRO A 194 -3.94 19.63 11.58
CA PRO A 194 -5.20 19.25 12.22
C PRO A 194 -5.76 17.96 11.57
N ASP A 195 -6.44 17.16 12.39
CA ASP A 195 -7.20 16.03 11.89
C ASP A 195 -8.53 16.51 11.28
N LEU A 196 -8.66 16.34 9.98
CA LEU A 196 -9.84 16.75 9.23
C LEU A 196 -10.86 15.63 9.01
N CYS A 197 -10.68 14.45 9.62
CA CYS A 197 -11.68 13.37 9.55
C CYS A 197 -12.98 13.70 10.29
N GLY A 198 -12.94 14.56 11.32
CA GLY A 198 -14.12 14.98 12.06
C GLY A 198 -15.02 13.82 12.48
N ASN A 199 -16.32 13.90 12.19
CA ASN A 199 -17.31 12.85 12.49
C ASN A 199 -17.43 11.77 11.40
N CYS A 200 -16.68 11.86 10.30
CA CYS A 200 -16.73 10.89 9.21
C CYS A 200 -16.31 9.49 9.68
N ARG A 201 -17.05 8.45 9.25
CA ARG A 201 -16.79 7.03 9.54
C ARG A 201 -16.78 6.15 8.28
N GLN A 202 -16.86 6.71 7.09
CA GLN A 202 -17.06 5.97 5.85
C GLN A 202 -16.05 4.82 5.65
N CYS A 203 -14.77 5.03 5.99
CA CYS A 203 -13.75 4.00 5.87
C CYS A 203 -13.92 2.84 6.87
N LEU A 204 -14.43 3.12 8.09
CA LEU A 204 -14.71 2.09 9.08
C LEU A 204 -15.93 1.26 8.64
N ASP A 205 -17.00 1.94 8.24
CA ASP A 205 -18.28 1.33 7.90
C ASP A 205 -18.19 0.51 6.59
N ALA A 206 -17.33 0.93 5.66
CA ALA A 206 -17.10 0.22 4.39
C ALA A 206 -16.10 -0.94 4.49
N CYS A 207 -15.36 -1.08 5.60
CA CYS A 207 -14.37 -2.15 5.72
C CYS A 207 -15.04 -3.53 5.76
N PRO A 208 -14.90 -4.38 4.72
CA PRO A 208 -15.73 -5.59 4.59
C PRO A 208 -15.43 -6.64 5.67
N THR A 209 -14.24 -6.61 6.25
CA THR A 209 -13.80 -7.54 7.30
C THR A 209 -13.80 -6.92 8.69
N GLY A 210 -14.19 -5.65 8.83
CA GLY A 210 -14.13 -4.90 10.07
C GLY A 210 -12.71 -4.80 10.63
N ALA A 211 -11.70 -4.71 9.76
CA ALA A 211 -10.30 -4.59 10.16
C ALA A 211 -9.98 -3.27 10.85
N LEU A 212 -10.69 -2.19 10.48
CA LEU A 212 -10.66 -0.91 11.18
C LEU A 212 -11.60 -1.03 12.40
N ILE A 213 -11.06 -1.52 13.51
CA ILE A 213 -11.82 -1.86 14.72
C ILE A 213 -12.34 -0.64 15.47
N GLU A 214 -11.61 0.46 15.37
CA GLU A 214 -11.96 1.79 15.87
C GLU A 214 -11.20 2.85 15.07
N PRO A 215 -11.55 4.14 15.17
CA PRO A 215 -10.78 5.20 14.53
C PRO A 215 -9.29 5.11 14.85
N TYR A 216 -8.45 5.17 13.82
CA TYR A 216 -6.98 5.12 13.89
C TYR A 216 -6.38 3.77 14.31
N VAL A 217 -7.19 2.72 14.51
CA VAL A 217 -6.72 1.40 14.93
C VAL A 217 -7.11 0.32 13.92
N LEU A 218 -6.12 -0.30 13.33
CA LEU A 218 -6.25 -1.40 12.37
C LEU A 218 -5.77 -2.71 13.00
N ASP A 219 -6.61 -3.74 13.03
CA ASP A 219 -6.16 -5.12 13.21
C ASP A 219 -5.75 -5.70 11.85
N ALA A 220 -4.44 -5.76 11.58
CA ALA A 220 -3.94 -6.24 10.29
C ALA A 220 -4.38 -7.68 9.98
N ARG A 221 -4.56 -8.55 10.99
CA ARG A 221 -4.98 -9.94 10.80
C ARG A 221 -6.33 -10.09 10.10
N ARG A 222 -7.16 -9.04 10.16
CA ARG A 222 -8.47 -8.95 9.51
C ARG A 222 -8.42 -8.19 8.19
N CYS A 223 -7.36 -7.39 7.95
CA CYS A 223 -7.27 -6.54 6.78
C CYS A 223 -7.07 -7.35 5.51
N VAL A 224 -7.91 -7.13 4.50
CA VAL A 224 -7.80 -7.80 3.18
C VAL A 224 -6.41 -7.60 2.56
N SER A 225 -5.80 -6.44 2.76
CA SER A 225 -4.43 -6.18 2.29
C SER A 225 -3.43 -7.15 2.93
N TYR A 226 -3.49 -7.34 4.25
CA TYR A 226 -2.65 -8.33 4.94
C TYR A 226 -2.95 -9.76 4.48
N LEU A 227 -4.23 -10.13 4.41
CA LEU A 227 -4.65 -11.48 4.02
C LEU A 227 -4.17 -11.87 2.62
N THR A 228 -4.13 -10.92 1.70
CA THR A 228 -3.75 -11.16 0.30
C THR A 228 -2.25 -11.01 0.03
N ILE A 229 -1.52 -10.24 0.85
CA ILE A 229 -0.10 -9.92 0.59
C ILE A 229 0.84 -10.62 1.56
N GLU A 230 0.56 -10.57 2.87
CA GLU A 230 1.51 -10.96 3.90
C GLU A 230 1.25 -12.36 4.48
N LEU A 231 -0.02 -12.76 4.61
CA LEU A 231 -0.40 -14.07 5.14
C LEU A 231 0.11 -15.20 4.24
N ARG A 232 0.89 -16.12 4.82
CA ARG A 232 1.46 -17.26 4.08
C ARG A 232 0.58 -18.52 4.18
N GLY A 233 -0.21 -18.64 5.21
CA GLY A 233 -1.16 -19.72 5.44
C GLY A 233 -2.47 -19.55 4.66
N SER A 234 -3.45 -20.39 5.01
CA SER A 234 -4.82 -20.31 4.48
C SER A 234 -5.53 -19.06 5.00
N ILE A 235 -6.34 -18.43 4.14
CA ILE A 235 -7.20 -17.33 4.56
C ILE A 235 -8.29 -17.91 5.46
N PRO A 236 -8.50 -17.39 6.70
CA PRO A 236 -9.56 -17.84 7.58
C PRO A 236 -10.93 -17.73 6.88
N GLU A 237 -11.76 -18.74 7.04
CA GLU A 237 -13.01 -18.90 6.28
C GLU A 237 -13.93 -17.70 6.41
N GLN A 238 -14.06 -17.13 7.62
CA GLN A 238 -14.90 -15.96 7.87
C GLN A 238 -14.51 -14.71 7.07
N PHE A 239 -13.31 -14.66 6.48
CA PHE A 239 -12.84 -13.53 5.67
C PHE A 239 -12.89 -13.80 4.17
N ARG A 240 -13.12 -15.06 3.74
CA ARG A 240 -13.09 -15.41 2.31
C ARG A 240 -14.22 -14.74 1.53
N GLU A 241 -15.45 -14.79 2.04
CA GLU A 241 -16.58 -14.12 1.40
C GLU A 241 -16.48 -12.59 1.46
N PRO A 242 -16.22 -11.96 2.64
CA PRO A 242 -16.05 -10.50 2.72
C PRO A 242 -14.90 -9.95 1.87
N MET A 243 -13.89 -10.76 1.53
CA MET A 243 -12.78 -10.37 0.68
C MET A 243 -13.22 -10.03 -0.75
N GLY A 244 -14.37 -10.58 -1.18
CA GLY A 244 -14.91 -10.33 -2.52
C GLY A 244 -13.94 -10.76 -3.62
N TRP A 245 -13.66 -9.87 -4.54
CA TRP A 245 -12.79 -10.07 -5.70
C TRP A 245 -11.38 -9.49 -5.55
N GLN A 246 -11.00 -9.10 -4.34
CA GLN A 246 -9.66 -8.60 -4.02
C GLN A 246 -8.64 -9.74 -4.07
N ILE A 247 -7.64 -9.65 -4.96
CA ILE A 247 -6.59 -10.67 -5.09
C ILE A 247 -5.22 -10.20 -4.62
N TYR A 248 -5.03 -8.86 -4.53
CA TYR A 248 -3.80 -8.27 -4.03
C TYR A 248 -4.06 -6.89 -3.44
N GLY A 249 -3.90 -6.72 -2.15
CA GLY A 249 -4.21 -5.46 -1.48
C GLY A 249 -5.72 -5.19 -1.40
N CYS A 250 -6.08 -3.98 -0.99
CA CYS A 250 -7.46 -3.54 -0.87
C CYS A 250 -7.51 -2.01 -0.80
N ASP A 251 -8.33 -1.39 -1.64
CA ASP A 251 -8.47 0.06 -1.73
C ASP A 251 -9.75 0.60 -1.07
N ILE A 252 -10.65 -0.27 -0.59
CA ILE A 252 -12.02 0.11 -0.17
C ILE A 252 -12.04 1.28 0.80
N CYS A 253 -11.19 1.28 1.83
CA CYS A 253 -11.14 2.37 2.80
C CYS A 253 -10.58 3.69 2.22
N GLN A 254 -9.83 3.62 1.11
CA GLN A 254 -9.37 4.78 0.35
C GLN A 254 -10.45 5.23 -0.65
N ASP A 255 -11.08 4.31 -1.35
CA ASP A 255 -12.11 4.59 -2.35
C ASP A 255 -13.28 5.40 -1.78
N VAL A 256 -13.73 5.04 -0.57
CA VAL A 256 -14.85 5.72 0.09
C VAL A 256 -14.46 7.04 0.77
N CYS A 257 -13.16 7.36 0.85
CA CYS A 257 -12.70 8.55 1.53
C CYS A 257 -13.05 9.83 0.75
N PRO A 258 -13.75 10.81 1.33
CA PRO A 258 -14.13 12.02 0.62
C PRO A 258 -12.96 12.83 0.06
N TYR A 259 -11.79 12.76 0.70
CA TYR A 259 -10.57 13.43 0.23
C TYR A 259 -10.01 12.80 -1.04
N ASN A 260 -10.22 11.50 -1.24
CA ASN A 260 -9.77 10.80 -2.43
C ASN A 260 -10.63 11.07 -3.66
N ARG A 261 -11.92 11.39 -3.49
CA ARG A 261 -12.82 11.72 -4.60
C ARG A 261 -12.41 12.96 -5.40
N ARG A 262 -11.58 13.82 -4.81
CA ARG A 262 -11.09 15.07 -5.43
C ARG A 262 -9.59 15.01 -5.73
N ALA A 263 -8.94 13.90 -5.37
CA ALA A 263 -7.51 13.72 -5.59
C ALA A 263 -7.21 13.70 -7.10
N PRO A 264 -6.26 14.51 -7.58
CA PRO A 264 -5.89 14.52 -8.99
C PRO A 264 -5.21 13.20 -9.36
N ALA A 265 -5.21 12.86 -10.65
CA ALA A 265 -4.40 11.77 -11.17
C ALA A 265 -2.91 12.09 -11.05
N SER A 266 -2.11 11.04 -10.93
CA SER A 266 -0.65 11.12 -10.89
C SER A 266 -0.10 11.67 -12.21
N LYS A 267 1.02 12.38 -12.11
CA LYS A 267 1.82 12.80 -13.26
C LYS A 267 2.98 11.85 -13.59
N VAL A 268 3.08 10.74 -12.85
CA VAL A 268 4.15 9.75 -12.98
C VAL A 268 3.68 8.60 -13.87
N PRO A 269 4.09 8.53 -15.15
CA PRO A 269 3.59 7.52 -16.10
C PRO A 269 3.88 6.09 -15.67
N GLN A 270 4.92 5.87 -14.85
CA GLN A 270 5.31 4.57 -14.33
C GLN A 270 4.24 3.95 -13.40
N PHE A 271 3.28 4.74 -12.89
CA PHE A 271 2.21 4.25 -12.02
C PHE A 271 0.93 3.83 -12.77
N GLU A 272 0.88 4.07 -14.10
CA GLU A 272 -0.19 3.56 -14.96
C GLU A 272 -0.21 2.03 -14.98
N PRO A 273 -1.41 1.40 -15.15
CA PRO A 273 -1.53 -0.05 -15.17
C PRO A 273 -0.65 -0.70 -16.24
N ARG A 274 0.26 -1.57 -15.81
CA ARG A 274 1.13 -2.33 -16.72
C ARG A 274 0.33 -3.30 -17.59
N PRO A 275 0.81 -3.60 -18.79
CA PRO A 275 0.27 -4.68 -19.61
C PRO A 275 0.29 -6.02 -18.85
N PHE A 276 -0.75 -6.81 -19.06
CA PHE A 276 -0.90 -8.17 -18.57
C PHE A 276 -1.12 -9.10 -19.78
N PRO A 277 -0.77 -10.39 -19.71
CA PRO A 277 -0.89 -11.30 -20.85
C PRO A 277 -2.24 -11.28 -21.55
N LYS A 278 -2.26 -11.56 -22.86
CA LYS A 278 -3.43 -11.54 -23.74
C LYS A 278 -4.10 -10.17 -23.93
N GLY A 279 -3.33 -9.09 -23.84
CA GLY A 279 -3.84 -7.72 -24.06
C GLY A 279 -4.60 -7.13 -22.89
N GLU A 280 -4.57 -7.78 -21.73
CA GLU A 280 -5.14 -7.25 -20.49
C GLU A 280 -4.15 -6.25 -19.82
N SER A 281 -4.55 -5.69 -18.68
CA SER A 281 -3.70 -4.87 -17.82
C SER A 281 -3.82 -5.30 -16.36
N LEU A 282 -2.96 -4.80 -15.49
CA LEU A 282 -3.07 -5.05 -14.04
C LEU A 282 -4.28 -4.34 -13.40
N TYR A 283 -4.96 -3.46 -14.14
CA TYR A 283 -6.30 -3.03 -13.78
C TYR A 283 -7.30 -4.13 -14.12
N ARG A 284 -7.84 -4.79 -13.11
CA ARG A 284 -8.84 -5.86 -13.23
C ARG A 284 -8.42 -7.04 -14.11
N PRO A 285 -7.31 -7.75 -13.81
CA PRO A 285 -6.89 -8.90 -14.59
C PRO A 285 -7.87 -10.08 -14.44
N SER A 286 -7.89 -10.99 -15.42
CA SER A 286 -8.67 -12.23 -15.38
C SER A 286 -8.29 -13.09 -14.17
N LEU A 287 -9.30 -13.48 -13.38
CA LEU A 287 -9.12 -14.40 -12.25
C LEU A 287 -8.68 -15.79 -12.71
N GLU A 288 -9.26 -16.29 -13.80
CA GLU A 288 -8.88 -17.59 -14.38
C GLU A 288 -7.40 -17.57 -14.78
N ARG A 289 -6.97 -16.47 -15.45
CA ARG A 289 -5.56 -16.34 -15.86
C ARG A 289 -4.58 -16.30 -14.70
N ILE A 290 -4.92 -15.60 -13.62
CA ILE A 290 -4.10 -15.58 -12.40
C ILE A 290 -4.05 -16.98 -11.75
N ALA A 291 -5.19 -17.68 -11.69
CA ALA A 291 -5.30 -18.99 -11.06
C ALA A 291 -4.59 -20.09 -11.86
N GLU A 292 -4.50 -19.97 -13.19
CA GLU A 292 -3.80 -20.91 -14.08
C GLU A 292 -2.29 -20.67 -14.19
N MET A 293 -1.81 -19.52 -13.73
CA MET A 293 -0.42 -19.09 -13.91
C MET A 293 0.56 -20.06 -13.22
N SER A 294 1.59 -20.48 -13.93
CA SER A 294 2.71 -21.22 -13.33
C SER A 294 3.58 -20.29 -12.47
N GLU A 295 4.40 -20.86 -11.59
CA GLU A 295 5.34 -20.08 -10.78
C GLU A 295 6.38 -19.34 -11.65
N GLU A 296 6.82 -19.95 -12.75
CA GLU A 296 7.77 -19.35 -13.68
C GLU A 296 7.14 -18.14 -14.38
N GLU A 297 5.93 -18.30 -14.91
CA GLU A 297 5.14 -17.25 -15.54
C GLU A 297 4.84 -16.10 -14.57
N PHE A 298 4.53 -16.41 -13.31
CA PHE A 298 4.36 -15.40 -12.26
C PHE A 298 5.63 -14.58 -12.04
N ARG A 299 6.80 -15.20 -11.98
CA ARG A 299 8.08 -14.52 -11.84
C ARG A 299 8.39 -13.59 -13.00
N GLU A 300 8.02 -14.01 -14.22
CA GLU A 300 8.22 -13.20 -15.41
C GLU A 300 7.26 -12.00 -15.46
N VAL A 301 5.97 -12.24 -15.34
CA VAL A 301 4.91 -11.22 -15.44
C VAL A 301 5.05 -10.15 -14.36
N PHE A 302 5.36 -10.55 -13.12
CA PHE A 302 5.47 -9.63 -11.99
C PHE A 302 6.91 -9.18 -11.66
N ARG A 303 7.86 -9.36 -12.59
CA ARG A 303 9.20 -8.80 -12.45
C ARG A 303 9.12 -7.28 -12.40
N GLY A 304 9.78 -6.65 -11.39
CA GLY A 304 9.71 -5.19 -11.19
C GLY A 304 8.30 -4.69 -10.84
N SER A 305 7.52 -5.49 -10.11
CA SER A 305 6.20 -5.15 -9.60
C SER A 305 6.10 -5.46 -8.11
N ALA A 306 5.37 -4.64 -7.37
CA ALA A 306 5.08 -4.88 -5.95
C ALA A 306 4.29 -6.19 -5.73
N VAL A 307 3.54 -6.67 -6.73
CA VAL A 307 2.73 -7.91 -6.67
C VAL A 307 3.57 -9.15 -6.31
N LYS A 308 4.86 -9.17 -6.64
CA LYS A 308 5.78 -10.26 -6.26
C LYS A 308 5.80 -10.57 -4.76
N ARG A 309 5.39 -9.61 -3.91
CA ARG A 309 5.35 -9.76 -2.44
C ARG A 309 4.40 -10.85 -1.99
N ALA A 310 3.25 -11.04 -2.65
CA ALA A 310 2.29 -12.09 -2.33
C ALA A 310 2.82 -13.50 -2.59
N LYS A 311 3.86 -13.66 -3.43
CA LYS A 311 4.35 -14.91 -3.98
C LYS A 311 3.31 -15.59 -4.87
N TRP A 312 3.76 -16.50 -5.73
CA TRP A 312 2.89 -17.22 -6.66
C TRP A 312 1.74 -17.96 -5.96
N ALA A 313 2.07 -18.78 -4.97
CA ALA A 313 1.06 -19.59 -4.26
C ALA A 313 0.00 -18.69 -3.58
N GLY A 314 0.39 -17.53 -3.03
CA GLY A 314 -0.52 -16.55 -2.44
C GLY A 314 -1.46 -15.94 -3.48
N MET A 315 -0.96 -15.59 -4.67
CA MET A 315 -1.79 -15.05 -5.75
C MET A 315 -2.80 -16.08 -6.28
N VAL A 316 -2.37 -17.32 -6.51
CA VAL A 316 -3.27 -18.40 -6.94
C VAL A 316 -4.32 -18.70 -5.86
N ARG A 317 -3.91 -18.80 -4.58
CA ARG A 317 -4.82 -18.92 -3.43
C ARG A 317 -5.88 -17.82 -3.43
N ASN A 318 -5.48 -16.57 -3.58
CA ASN A 318 -6.38 -15.41 -3.56
C ASN A 318 -7.34 -15.43 -4.77
N ALA A 319 -6.84 -15.83 -5.95
CA ALA A 319 -7.66 -15.97 -7.14
C ALA A 319 -8.72 -17.08 -6.99
N CYS A 320 -8.41 -18.20 -6.33
CA CYS A 320 -9.40 -19.25 -6.01
C CYS A 320 -10.53 -18.70 -5.14
N VAL A 321 -10.21 -17.92 -4.10
CA VAL A 321 -11.22 -17.30 -3.24
C VAL A 321 -12.09 -16.32 -4.02
N ALA A 322 -11.48 -15.46 -4.82
CA ALA A 322 -12.18 -14.48 -5.63
C ALA A 322 -13.07 -15.13 -6.70
N LEU A 323 -12.63 -16.25 -7.32
CA LEU A 323 -13.46 -17.05 -8.22
C LEU A 323 -14.69 -17.61 -7.50
N GLY A 324 -14.51 -18.18 -6.32
CA GLY A 324 -15.62 -18.67 -5.49
C GLY A 324 -16.66 -17.58 -5.19
N ASN A 325 -16.22 -16.36 -4.92
CA ASN A 325 -17.09 -15.21 -4.69
C ASN A 325 -17.79 -14.71 -5.97
N SER A 326 -17.28 -15.04 -7.15
CA SER A 326 -17.82 -14.58 -8.43
C SER A 326 -18.80 -15.57 -9.07
N LEU A 327 -18.85 -16.84 -8.63
CA LEU A 327 -19.58 -17.94 -9.31
C LEU A 327 -21.06 -17.65 -9.56
N SER A 328 -21.75 -16.99 -8.61
CA SER A 328 -23.18 -16.65 -8.74
C SER A 328 -23.46 -15.62 -9.84
N GLN A 329 -22.45 -14.88 -10.29
CA GLN A 329 -22.55 -13.82 -11.28
C GLN A 329 -22.14 -14.28 -12.68
N LEU A 330 -21.58 -15.50 -12.81
CA LEU A 330 -21.10 -16.07 -14.07
C LEU A 330 -22.25 -16.71 -14.86
N ASP A 331 -22.15 -16.64 -16.18
CA ASP A 331 -23.00 -17.46 -17.04
C ASP A 331 -22.65 -18.96 -16.94
N ALA A 332 -23.43 -19.82 -17.57
CA ALA A 332 -23.26 -21.26 -17.47
C ALA A 332 -21.93 -21.75 -18.06
N VAL A 333 -21.41 -21.10 -19.10
CA VAL A 333 -20.15 -21.46 -19.77
C VAL A 333 -18.96 -21.03 -18.89
N GLU A 334 -19.00 -19.80 -18.41
CA GLU A 334 -17.98 -19.25 -17.52
C GLU A 334 -17.91 -20.04 -16.22
N ARG A 335 -19.06 -20.34 -15.61
CA ARG A 335 -19.17 -21.13 -14.38
C ARG A 335 -18.57 -22.52 -14.56
N ARG A 336 -18.84 -23.17 -15.68
CA ARG A 336 -18.26 -24.47 -16.00
C ARG A 336 -16.73 -24.40 -16.09
N ARG A 337 -16.17 -23.43 -16.82
CA ARG A 337 -14.71 -23.24 -16.92
C ARG A 337 -14.08 -23.00 -15.56
N ALA A 338 -14.67 -22.09 -14.76
CA ALA A 338 -14.17 -21.80 -13.41
C ALA A 338 -14.23 -23.05 -12.52
N SER A 339 -15.31 -23.86 -12.61
CA SER A 339 -15.45 -25.11 -11.85
C SER A 339 -14.41 -26.16 -12.24
N GLU A 340 -14.14 -26.34 -13.55
CA GLU A 340 -13.12 -27.25 -14.05
C GLU A 340 -11.72 -26.83 -13.58
N LEU A 341 -11.41 -25.53 -13.61
CA LEU A 341 -10.16 -24.97 -13.10
C LEU A 341 -10.02 -25.20 -11.60
N LEU A 342 -11.04 -24.85 -10.81
CA LEU A 342 -11.04 -25.03 -9.36
C LEU A 342 -10.92 -26.51 -8.97
N THR A 343 -11.52 -27.44 -9.73
CA THR A 343 -11.38 -28.88 -9.53
C THR A 343 -9.92 -29.35 -9.70
N ARG A 344 -9.23 -28.84 -10.71
CA ARG A 344 -7.79 -29.13 -10.89
C ARG A 344 -6.96 -28.58 -9.72
N LEU A 345 -7.25 -27.34 -9.29
CA LEU A 345 -6.53 -26.67 -8.19
C LEU A 345 -6.82 -27.28 -6.82
N ALA A 346 -8.00 -27.87 -6.62
CA ALA A 346 -8.33 -28.65 -5.41
C ALA A 346 -7.43 -29.88 -5.22
N GLY A 347 -6.83 -30.39 -6.30
CA GLY A 347 -5.81 -31.45 -6.28
C GLY A 347 -4.38 -30.94 -6.11
N SER A 348 -4.16 -29.66 -5.85
CA SER A 348 -2.82 -29.08 -5.69
C SER A 348 -2.07 -29.70 -4.52
N THR A 349 -0.76 -29.89 -4.65
CA THR A 349 0.13 -30.29 -3.55
C THR A 349 0.37 -29.16 -2.54
N ILE A 350 0.02 -27.93 -2.89
CA ILE A 350 0.10 -26.76 -2.01
C ILE A 350 -1.23 -26.63 -1.27
N SER A 351 -1.24 -26.93 0.02
CA SER A 351 -2.45 -27.00 0.85
C SER A 351 -3.30 -25.74 0.79
N THR A 352 -2.67 -24.53 0.84
CA THR A 352 -3.38 -23.27 0.80
C THR A 352 -4.13 -23.02 -0.52
N ILE A 353 -3.62 -23.53 -1.64
CA ILE A 353 -4.31 -23.48 -2.94
C ILE A 353 -5.46 -24.49 -2.93
N ALA A 354 -5.17 -25.75 -2.54
CA ALA A 354 -6.16 -26.82 -2.51
C ALA A 354 -7.38 -26.48 -1.66
N GLU A 355 -7.16 -26.02 -0.42
CA GLU A 355 -8.22 -25.61 0.51
C GLU A 355 -9.06 -24.44 -0.04
N SER A 356 -8.42 -23.46 -0.68
CA SER A 356 -9.14 -22.31 -1.24
C SER A 356 -9.97 -22.70 -2.45
N ALA A 357 -9.46 -23.60 -3.29
CA ALA A 357 -10.21 -24.13 -4.42
C ALA A 357 -11.38 -25.03 -3.97
N GLN A 358 -11.20 -25.88 -2.96
CA GLN A 358 -12.27 -26.69 -2.35
C GLN A 358 -13.38 -25.80 -1.78
N TRP A 359 -13.01 -24.75 -1.03
CA TRP A 359 -13.97 -23.79 -0.52
C TRP A 359 -14.72 -23.08 -1.66
N ALA A 360 -14.03 -22.69 -2.74
CA ALA A 360 -14.66 -22.06 -3.89
C ALA A 360 -15.66 -23.01 -4.56
N LEU A 361 -15.34 -24.31 -4.70
CA LEU A 361 -16.23 -25.32 -5.25
C LEU A 361 -17.49 -25.53 -4.39
N SER A 362 -17.39 -25.45 -3.06
CA SER A 362 -18.55 -25.57 -2.18
C SER A 362 -19.58 -24.42 -2.32
N ARG A 363 -19.25 -23.39 -3.10
CA ARG A 363 -20.14 -22.24 -3.38
C ARG A 363 -20.85 -22.35 -4.74
N ILE A 364 -20.71 -23.47 -5.43
CA ILE A 364 -21.35 -23.70 -6.75
C ILE A 364 -22.85 -24.01 -6.60
N GLU A 365 -23.26 -24.47 -5.41
CA GLU A 365 -24.64 -24.74 -5.06
C GLU A 365 -25.42 -23.44 -4.79
#